data_0e7ecbe643aa65ece00f672982500724
#
_entry.id   0e7ecbe643aa65ece00f672982500724
#
_cell.length_a   1.000
_cell.length_b   1.000
_cell.length_c   1.000
_cell.angle_alpha   90.00
_cell.angle_beta   90.00
_cell.angle_gamma   90.00
#
_symmetry.space_group_name_H-M   'P 1'
#
loop_
_entity.id
_entity.type
_entity.pdbx_description
1 polymer ?
#
loop_
_entity_poly.entity_id
_entity_poly.type
_entity_poly.pdbx_seq_one_letter_code
_entity_poly.pdbx_strand_id
1 'polypeptide(L)'
;MSPFFDIARGAYSRLPPQTRSALASFLRFVPEDLKWGSSYRDWRELLAAARNDPAIVRKHQDRARLAMVTTAAHHSGYYRPLFEDTFGAGYKPEHLLDEANWTRIPVLTSASVVAHARDMCTRSPEELDTGSTGGSSGKPVKFYLDRNRSPIEYAFVHDAWARAGFRAGDVPGR
;
A
#
# COMPACT_ATOMS: atom_id res chain seq x y z
N MET A 1 -3.17 -3.72 10.44
CA MET A 1 -2.59 -5.10 10.55
C MET A 1 -3.10 -5.72 11.83
N SER A 2 -3.39 -7.02 11.83
CA SER A 2 -3.70 -7.69 13.09
C SER A 2 -2.44 -7.64 13.98
N PRO A 3 -2.52 -7.17 15.24
CA PRO A 3 -1.38 -7.16 16.16
C PRO A 3 -0.72 -8.53 16.31
N PHE A 4 -1.47 -9.58 16.04
CA PHE A 4 -1.00 -10.96 15.98
C PHE A 4 0.08 -11.17 14.90
N PHE A 5 -0.03 -10.52 13.75
CA PHE A 5 0.90 -10.74 12.64
C PHE A 5 2.27 -10.07 12.88
N ASP A 6 2.29 -8.90 13.52
CA ASP A 6 3.54 -8.20 13.87
C ASP A 6 4.29 -8.96 14.96
N ILE A 7 3.57 -9.46 15.97
CA ILE A 7 4.14 -10.30 17.03
C ILE A 7 4.66 -11.62 16.43
N ALA A 8 3.86 -12.27 15.56
CA ALA A 8 4.25 -13.52 14.92
C ALA A 8 5.48 -13.33 14.00
N ARG A 9 5.56 -12.24 13.23
CA ARG A 9 6.71 -11.91 12.38
C ARG A 9 7.97 -11.66 13.20
N GLY A 10 7.85 -10.90 14.29
CA GLY A 10 8.96 -10.63 15.19
C GLY A 10 9.47 -11.90 15.91
N ALA A 11 8.56 -12.79 16.31
CA ALA A 11 8.88 -14.08 16.87
C ALA A 11 9.51 -15.01 15.83
N TYR A 12 8.91 -15.10 14.62
CA TYR A 12 9.40 -15.93 13.53
C TYR A 12 10.84 -15.61 13.12
N SER A 13 11.18 -14.31 13.04
CA SER A 13 12.55 -13.90 12.68
C SER A 13 13.62 -14.31 13.71
N ARG A 14 13.23 -14.56 14.97
CA ARG A 14 14.11 -14.96 16.06
C ARG A 14 14.25 -16.48 16.23
N LEU A 15 13.42 -17.28 15.54
CA LEU A 15 13.44 -18.73 15.64
C LEU A 15 14.63 -19.33 14.86
N PRO A 16 15.18 -20.48 15.30
CA PRO A 16 16.17 -21.26 14.54
C PRO A 16 15.59 -21.73 13.19
N PRO A 17 16.43 -21.94 12.15
CA PRO A 17 15.95 -22.32 10.81
C PRO A 17 15.05 -23.56 10.77
N GLN A 18 15.35 -24.56 11.60
CA GLN A 18 14.58 -25.82 11.68
C GLN A 18 13.17 -25.60 12.23
N THR A 19 13.02 -24.78 13.28
CA THR A 19 11.71 -24.40 13.84
C THR A 19 10.91 -23.49 12.91
N ARG A 20 11.59 -22.65 12.12
CA ARG A 20 10.91 -21.84 11.08
C ARG A 20 10.26 -22.72 10.01
N SER A 21 10.94 -23.77 9.57
CA SER A 21 10.43 -24.71 8.55
C SER A 21 9.18 -25.45 9.04
N ALA A 22 9.21 -25.94 10.29
CA ALA A 22 8.06 -26.61 10.90
C ALA A 22 6.85 -25.64 11.06
N LEU A 23 7.12 -24.43 11.56
CA LEU A 23 6.08 -23.40 11.71
C LEU A 23 5.49 -22.97 10.35
N ALA A 24 6.32 -22.78 9.33
CA ALA A 24 5.87 -22.46 7.98
C ALA A 24 4.96 -23.56 7.41
N SER A 25 5.30 -24.84 7.68
CA SER A 25 4.47 -25.98 7.28
C SER A 25 3.11 -25.99 7.97
N PHE A 26 3.04 -25.55 9.23
CA PHE A 26 1.78 -25.41 9.97
C PHE A 26 0.96 -24.19 9.48
N LEU A 27 1.62 -23.06 9.22
CA LEU A 27 0.96 -21.83 8.77
C LEU A 27 0.20 -21.99 7.44
N ARG A 28 0.56 -22.99 6.60
CA ARG A 28 -0.19 -23.28 5.37
C ARG A 28 -1.65 -23.71 5.61
N PHE A 29 -1.94 -24.26 6.79
CA PHE A 29 -3.31 -24.70 7.16
C PHE A 29 -4.13 -23.59 7.81
N VAL A 30 -3.50 -22.47 8.19
CA VAL A 30 -4.22 -21.31 8.74
C VAL A 30 -4.95 -20.61 7.59
N PRO A 31 -6.27 -20.36 7.70
CA PRO A 31 -7.00 -19.60 6.71
C PRO A 31 -6.36 -18.24 6.41
N GLU A 32 -6.39 -17.84 5.13
CA GLU A 32 -5.75 -16.59 4.69
C GLU A 32 -6.31 -15.36 5.42
N ASP A 33 -7.60 -15.35 5.71
CA ASP A 33 -8.25 -14.25 6.46
C ASP A 33 -7.71 -14.09 7.87
N LEU A 34 -7.33 -15.21 8.52
CA LEU A 34 -6.68 -15.17 9.83
C LEU A 34 -5.24 -14.72 9.75
N LYS A 35 -4.54 -15.04 8.65
CA LYS A 35 -3.16 -14.61 8.43
C LYS A 35 -3.08 -13.11 8.16
N TRP A 36 -3.92 -12.61 7.26
CA TRP A 36 -3.80 -11.27 6.68
C TRP A 36 -4.78 -10.25 7.29
N GLY A 37 -5.84 -10.73 7.97
CA GLY A 37 -6.84 -9.89 8.64
C GLY A 37 -7.91 -9.32 7.71
N SER A 38 -8.73 -8.41 8.26
CA SER A 38 -9.91 -7.87 7.56
C SER A 38 -9.55 -7.11 6.28
N SER A 39 -8.50 -6.30 6.29
CA SER A 39 -8.08 -5.56 5.09
C SER A 39 -7.81 -6.46 3.89
N TYR A 40 -7.19 -7.62 4.09
CA TYR A 40 -6.99 -8.60 3.03
C TYR A 40 -8.33 -9.12 2.49
N ARG A 41 -9.25 -9.50 3.37
CA ARG A 41 -10.57 -9.99 2.99
C ARG A 41 -11.37 -8.95 2.22
N ASP A 42 -11.45 -7.73 2.74
CA ASP A 42 -12.22 -6.64 2.13
C ASP A 42 -11.70 -6.33 0.70
N TRP A 43 -10.38 -6.36 0.51
CA TRP A 43 -9.80 -6.19 -0.83
C TRP A 43 -10.02 -7.40 -1.74
N ARG A 44 -10.02 -8.63 -1.21
CA ARG A 44 -10.36 -9.83 -2.00
C ARG A 44 -11.81 -9.78 -2.48
N GLU A 45 -12.73 -9.36 -1.63
CA GLU A 45 -14.16 -9.18 -1.98
C GLU A 45 -14.32 -8.09 -3.05
N LEU A 46 -13.66 -6.94 -2.87
CA LEU A 46 -13.67 -5.86 -3.86
C LEU A 46 -13.13 -6.32 -5.22
N LEU A 47 -12.01 -7.03 -5.25
CA LEU A 47 -11.40 -7.55 -6.47
C LEU A 47 -12.31 -8.57 -7.17
N ALA A 48 -12.98 -9.43 -6.42
CA ALA A 48 -13.94 -10.38 -6.95
C ALA A 48 -15.16 -9.68 -7.57
N ALA A 49 -15.73 -8.68 -6.90
CA ALA A 49 -16.85 -7.89 -7.42
C ALA A 49 -16.44 -7.08 -8.67
N ALA A 50 -15.27 -6.48 -8.65
CA ALA A 50 -14.74 -5.66 -9.74
C ALA A 50 -14.47 -6.44 -11.05
N ARG A 51 -14.31 -7.76 -10.99
CA ARG A 51 -14.14 -8.60 -12.19
C ARG A 51 -15.35 -8.58 -13.11
N ASN A 52 -16.53 -8.47 -12.53
CA ASN A 52 -17.81 -8.57 -13.25
C ASN A 52 -18.43 -7.19 -13.51
N ASP A 53 -17.97 -6.16 -12.83
CA ASP A 53 -18.51 -4.81 -12.97
C ASP A 53 -17.40 -3.72 -12.92
N PRO A 54 -16.98 -3.20 -14.09
CA PRO A 54 -16.01 -2.11 -14.17
C PRO A 54 -16.45 -0.82 -13.46
N ALA A 55 -17.76 -0.60 -13.23
CA ALA A 55 -18.23 0.58 -12.53
C ALA A 55 -17.81 0.57 -11.06
N ILE A 56 -17.67 -0.62 -10.45
CA ILE A 56 -17.15 -0.77 -9.09
C ILE A 56 -15.71 -0.26 -9.01
N VAL A 57 -14.89 -0.55 -10.03
CA VAL A 57 -13.50 -0.07 -10.11
C VAL A 57 -13.46 1.45 -10.11
N ARG A 58 -14.22 2.08 -11.02
CA ARG A 58 -14.27 3.55 -11.12
C ARG A 58 -14.72 4.20 -9.82
N LYS A 59 -15.83 3.73 -9.27
CA LYS A 59 -16.35 4.25 -7.99
C LYS A 59 -15.34 4.12 -6.85
N HIS A 60 -14.61 3.01 -6.81
CA HIS A 60 -13.55 2.81 -5.81
C HIS A 60 -12.37 3.76 -6.05
N GLN A 61 -11.93 3.89 -7.29
CA GLN A 61 -10.82 4.78 -7.67
C GLN A 61 -11.12 6.25 -7.32
N ASP A 62 -12.31 6.76 -7.64
CA ASP A 62 -12.70 8.12 -7.32
C ASP A 62 -12.71 8.37 -5.82
N ARG A 63 -13.27 7.43 -5.04
CA ARG A 63 -13.27 7.51 -3.58
C ARG A 63 -11.85 7.46 -3.00
N ALA A 64 -11.02 6.56 -3.50
CA ALA A 64 -9.64 6.40 -3.04
C ALA A 64 -8.79 7.62 -3.41
N ARG A 65 -8.97 8.17 -4.63
CA ARG A 65 -8.31 9.40 -5.08
C ARG A 65 -8.69 10.57 -4.17
N LEU A 66 -9.99 10.77 -3.91
CA LEU A 66 -10.46 11.83 -3.01
C LEU A 66 -9.87 11.68 -1.60
N ALA A 67 -9.93 10.49 -1.03
CA ALA A 67 -9.37 10.22 0.29
C ALA A 67 -7.87 10.51 0.35
N MET A 68 -7.12 10.12 -0.68
CA MET A 68 -5.67 10.33 -0.79
C MET A 68 -5.34 11.83 -0.85
N VAL A 69 -5.97 12.59 -1.75
CA VAL A 69 -5.68 14.03 -1.90
C VAL A 69 -6.13 14.82 -0.68
N THR A 70 -7.26 14.46 -0.06
CA THR A 70 -7.72 15.07 1.19
C THR A 70 -6.72 14.84 2.31
N THR A 71 -6.24 13.60 2.47
CA THR A 71 -5.24 13.27 3.48
C THR A 71 -3.93 14.00 3.23
N ALA A 72 -3.46 14.07 1.98
CA ALA A 72 -2.25 14.79 1.61
C ALA A 72 -2.38 16.30 1.85
N ALA A 73 -3.52 16.90 1.50
CA ALA A 73 -3.80 18.31 1.71
C ALA A 73 -3.81 18.71 3.20
N HIS A 74 -4.33 17.84 4.06
CA HIS A 74 -4.47 18.15 5.49
C HIS A 74 -3.24 17.79 6.32
N HIS A 75 -2.52 16.75 5.97
CA HIS A 75 -1.53 16.14 6.85
C HIS A 75 -0.09 16.15 6.31
N SER A 76 0.14 16.45 5.02
CA SER A 76 1.49 16.50 4.46
C SER A 76 2.04 17.93 4.45
N GLY A 77 3.22 18.11 5.01
CA GLY A 77 3.95 19.38 4.95
C GLY A 77 4.45 19.74 3.55
N TYR A 78 4.56 18.75 2.67
CA TYR A 78 4.96 18.94 1.27
C TYR A 78 3.77 19.22 0.34
N TYR A 79 2.70 18.40 0.42
CA TYR A 79 1.59 18.49 -0.53
C TYR A 79 0.63 19.64 -0.25
N ARG A 80 0.45 20.04 1.02
CA ARG A 80 -0.41 21.18 1.35
C ARG A 80 0.02 22.45 0.62
N PRO A 81 1.25 22.96 0.82
CA PRO A 81 1.69 24.17 0.11
C PRO A 81 1.73 23.98 -1.40
N LEU A 82 2.12 22.81 -1.89
CA LEU A 82 2.12 22.50 -3.32
C LEU A 82 0.74 22.67 -3.95
N PHE A 83 -0.31 22.20 -3.29
CA PHE A 83 -1.69 22.32 -3.79
C PHE A 83 -2.18 23.77 -3.69
N GLU A 84 -1.86 24.48 -2.60
CA GLU A 84 -2.17 25.90 -2.44
C GLU A 84 -1.50 26.76 -3.53
N ASP A 85 -0.24 26.49 -3.84
CA ASP A 85 0.49 27.19 -4.90
C ASP A 85 -0.04 26.86 -6.30
N THR A 86 -0.47 25.62 -6.54
CA THR A 86 -0.94 25.17 -7.85
C THR A 86 -2.37 25.60 -8.14
N PHE A 87 -3.24 25.62 -7.13
CA PHE A 87 -4.70 25.78 -7.28
C PHE A 87 -5.26 27.01 -6.57
N GLY A 88 -4.47 27.69 -5.75
CA GLY A 88 -4.88 28.81 -4.90
C GLY A 88 -5.39 28.38 -3.53
N ALA A 89 -5.30 29.28 -2.54
CA ALA A 89 -5.65 29.01 -1.15
C ALA A 89 -7.10 28.57 -0.88
N GLY A 90 -8.00 28.80 -1.84
CA GLY A 90 -9.43 28.40 -1.77
C GLY A 90 -9.75 27.09 -2.46
N TYR A 91 -8.77 26.32 -2.92
CA TYR A 91 -9.03 25.05 -3.57
C TYR A 91 -9.69 24.04 -2.61
N LYS A 92 -10.46 23.13 -3.19
CA LYS A 92 -11.03 21.99 -2.45
C LYS A 92 -10.46 20.69 -3.01
N PRO A 93 -10.20 19.68 -2.18
CA PRO A 93 -9.66 18.39 -2.65
C PRO A 93 -10.52 17.74 -3.76
N GLU A 94 -11.83 17.97 -3.76
CA GLU A 94 -12.76 17.47 -4.78
C GLU A 94 -12.44 18.00 -6.17
N HIS A 95 -11.86 19.20 -6.29
CA HIS A 95 -11.45 19.77 -7.58
C HIS A 95 -10.34 18.95 -8.25
N LEU A 96 -9.58 18.16 -7.48
CA LEU A 96 -8.51 17.29 -7.98
C LEU A 96 -9.04 15.97 -8.57
N LEU A 97 -10.35 15.72 -8.49
CA LEU A 97 -10.98 14.62 -9.22
C LEU A 97 -11.14 14.92 -10.70
N ASP A 98 -11.15 16.20 -11.07
CA ASP A 98 -11.13 16.63 -12.47
C ASP A 98 -9.75 16.32 -13.08
N GLU A 99 -9.73 15.64 -14.22
CA GLU A 99 -8.50 15.24 -14.92
C GLU A 99 -7.67 16.45 -15.35
N ALA A 100 -8.32 17.55 -15.75
CA ALA A 100 -7.63 18.79 -16.15
C ALA A 100 -6.87 19.41 -14.95
N ASN A 101 -7.40 19.33 -13.75
CA ASN A 101 -6.73 19.76 -12.53
C ASN A 101 -5.68 18.76 -12.09
N TRP A 102 -5.97 17.46 -12.20
CA TRP A 102 -5.03 16.41 -11.83
C TRP A 102 -3.71 16.53 -12.58
N THR A 103 -3.75 16.80 -13.88
CA THR A 103 -2.57 16.96 -14.74
C THR A 103 -1.73 18.21 -14.44
N ARG A 104 -2.27 19.17 -13.67
CA ARG A 104 -1.51 20.36 -13.22
C ARG A 104 -0.62 20.07 -12.02
N ILE A 105 -0.82 18.96 -11.31
CA ILE A 105 0.05 18.59 -10.19
C ILE A 105 1.45 18.30 -10.75
N PRO A 106 2.51 18.95 -10.25
CA PRO A 106 3.87 18.72 -10.73
C PRO A 106 4.30 17.26 -10.58
N VAL A 107 5.03 16.77 -11.59
CA VAL A 107 5.58 15.41 -11.55
C VAL A 107 6.62 15.29 -10.45
N LEU A 108 6.45 14.28 -9.60
CA LEU A 108 7.38 13.98 -8.52
C LEU A 108 8.66 13.35 -9.06
N THR A 109 9.79 13.98 -8.80
CA THR A 109 11.12 13.47 -9.18
C THR A 109 11.79 12.71 -8.03
N SER A 110 12.74 11.83 -8.34
CA SER A 110 13.55 11.17 -7.31
C SER A 110 14.29 12.18 -6.42
N ALA A 111 14.73 13.30 -6.97
CA ALA A 111 15.37 14.38 -6.22
C ALA A 111 14.40 15.01 -5.21
N SER A 112 13.15 15.27 -5.63
CA SER A 112 12.11 15.79 -4.73
C SER A 112 11.80 14.81 -3.59
N VAL A 113 11.71 13.51 -3.89
CA VAL A 113 11.50 12.48 -2.85
C VAL A 113 12.65 12.45 -1.86
N VAL A 114 13.89 12.50 -2.32
CA VAL A 114 15.07 12.51 -1.43
C VAL A 114 15.09 13.73 -0.54
N ALA A 115 14.77 14.91 -1.10
CA ALA A 115 14.79 16.17 -0.36
C ALA A 115 13.66 16.27 0.69
N HIS A 116 12.48 15.73 0.38
CA HIS A 116 11.25 16.00 1.14
C HIS A 116 10.55 14.74 1.67
N ALA A 117 11.24 13.58 1.74
CA ALA A 117 10.64 12.31 2.14
C ALA A 117 9.85 12.37 3.46
N ARG A 118 10.35 13.11 4.46
CA ARG A 118 9.66 13.28 5.75
C ARG A 118 8.44 14.21 5.63
N ASP A 119 8.55 15.29 4.89
CA ASP A 119 7.48 16.28 4.71
C ASP A 119 6.32 15.72 3.87
N MET A 120 6.61 14.71 3.04
CA MET A 120 5.60 13.97 2.27
C MET A 120 4.75 13.03 3.13
N CYS A 121 5.22 12.67 4.34
CA CYS A 121 4.47 11.81 5.24
C CYS A 121 3.19 12.48 5.72
N THR A 122 2.11 11.71 5.78
CA THR A 122 0.82 12.11 6.34
C THR A 122 0.59 11.62 7.76
N ARG A 123 1.58 10.92 8.31
CA ARG A 123 1.68 10.44 9.70
C ARG A 123 3.11 10.62 10.20
N SER A 124 3.32 10.45 11.50
CA SER A 124 4.66 10.48 12.07
C SER A 124 5.55 9.41 11.39
N PRO A 125 6.74 9.77 10.90
CA PRO A 125 7.68 8.81 10.29
C PRO A 125 8.02 7.61 11.19
N GLU A 126 7.92 7.77 12.50
CA GLU A 126 8.17 6.71 13.50
C GLU A 126 7.09 5.61 13.48
N GLU A 127 5.89 5.94 12.97
CA GLU A 127 4.77 5.01 12.80
C GLU A 127 4.82 4.25 11.46
N LEU A 128 5.74 4.61 10.58
CA LEU A 128 5.87 4.07 9.23
C LEU A 128 7.04 3.09 9.13
N ASP A 129 6.97 2.18 8.17
CA ASP A 129 8.11 1.41 7.73
C ASP A 129 8.97 2.23 6.77
N THR A 130 10.25 1.92 6.68
CA THR A 130 11.13 2.51 5.67
C THR A 130 11.40 1.50 4.56
N GLY A 131 11.38 1.98 3.33
CA GLY A 131 11.79 1.25 2.14
C GLY A 131 12.90 1.98 1.39
N SER A 132 13.56 1.28 0.49
CA SER A 132 14.50 1.90 -0.44
C SER A 132 14.42 1.22 -1.80
N THR A 133 14.66 2.00 -2.87
CA THR A 133 14.78 1.44 -4.21
C THR A 133 16.12 0.71 -4.35
N GLY A 134 16.08 -0.51 -4.91
CA GLY A 134 17.29 -1.24 -5.33
C GLY A 134 17.75 -0.71 -6.70
N GLY A 135 18.44 0.41 -6.74
CA GLY A 135 18.91 0.98 -8.01
C GLY A 135 20.26 0.38 -8.41
N SER A 136 20.34 -0.19 -9.62
CA SER A 136 21.60 -0.63 -10.23
C SER A 136 22.51 0.51 -10.72
N SER A 137 21.98 1.74 -10.78
CA SER A 137 22.64 2.89 -11.44
C SER A 137 22.68 4.19 -10.64
N GLY A 138 22.32 4.20 -9.35
CA GLY A 138 22.26 5.45 -8.60
C GLY A 138 22.14 5.27 -7.10
N LYS A 139 22.07 6.39 -6.38
CA LYS A 139 21.84 6.39 -4.94
C LYS A 139 20.43 5.85 -4.64
N PRO A 140 20.28 4.89 -3.71
CA PRO A 140 18.95 4.37 -3.33
C PRO A 140 18.07 5.51 -2.81
N VAL A 141 16.85 5.60 -3.33
CA VAL A 141 15.84 6.54 -2.81
C VAL A 141 15.17 5.89 -1.60
N LYS A 142 15.27 6.52 -0.44
CA LYS A 142 14.55 6.09 0.77
C LYS A 142 13.16 6.73 0.79
N PHE A 143 12.16 5.96 1.18
CA PHE A 143 10.77 6.40 1.31
C PHE A 143 10.07 5.71 2.48
N TYR A 144 8.93 6.25 2.87
CA TYR A 144 8.12 5.74 3.98
C TYR A 144 6.91 4.98 3.46
N LEU A 145 6.51 3.93 4.18
CA LEU A 145 5.46 2.99 3.78
C LEU A 145 4.51 2.75 4.95
N ASP A 146 3.21 2.69 4.65
CA ASP A 146 2.22 2.26 5.64
C ASP A 146 2.46 0.79 6.04
N ARG A 147 2.44 0.53 7.34
CA ARG A 147 2.59 -0.83 7.89
C ARG A 147 1.46 -1.77 7.49
N ASN A 148 0.29 -1.22 7.15
CA ASN A 148 -0.88 -1.99 6.72
C ASN A 148 -0.89 -2.35 5.23
N ARG A 149 0.12 -1.99 4.46
CA ARG A 149 0.18 -2.24 3.01
C ARG A 149 0.21 -3.73 2.63
N SER A 150 0.94 -4.54 3.41
CA SER A 150 1.19 -5.95 3.07
C SER A 150 -0.07 -6.79 2.88
N PRO A 151 -1.10 -6.73 3.73
CA PRO A 151 -2.36 -7.44 3.49
C PRO A 151 -3.02 -7.06 2.16
N ILE A 152 -2.96 -5.78 1.79
CA ILE A 152 -3.52 -5.26 0.54
C ILE A 152 -2.71 -5.79 -0.65
N GLU A 153 -1.38 -5.67 -0.61
CA GLU A 153 -0.49 -6.20 -1.65
C GLU A 153 -0.71 -7.69 -1.89
N TYR A 154 -0.81 -8.49 -0.82
CA TYR A 154 -1.09 -9.92 -0.93
C TYR A 154 -2.48 -10.23 -1.48
N ALA A 155 -3.49 -9.41 -1.21
CA ALA A 155 -4.80 -9.57 -1.82
C ALA A 155 -4.72 -9.47 -3.36
N PHE A 156 -3.98 -8.49 -3.88
CA PHE A 156 -3.74 -8.32 -5.32
C PHE A 156 -2.88 -9.44 -5.91
N VAL A 157 -1.80 -9.83 -5.24
CA VAL A 157 -0.92 -10.92 -5.69
C VAL A 157 -1.68 -12.24 -5.77
N HIS A 158 -2.45 -12.59 -4.74
CA HIS A 158 -3.25 -13.81 -4.72
C HIS A 158 -4.38 -13.75 -5.76
N ASP A 159 -4.94 -12.57 -6.05
CA ASP A 159 -5.91 -12.43 -7.14
C ASP A 159 -5.27 -12.68 -8.50
N ALA A 160 -4.10 -12.11 -8.76
CA ALA A 160 -3.35 -12.33 -10.00
C ALA A 160 -2.97 -13.82 -10.18
N TRP A 161 -2.47 -14.45 -9.12
CA TRP A 161 -2.12 -15.87 -9.14
C TRP A 161 -3.33 -16.78 -9.35
N ALA A 162 -4.47 -16.46 -8.73
CA ALA A 162 -5.69 -17.22 -8.93
C ALA A 162 -6.16 -17.22 -10.41
N ARG A 163 -5.93 -16.11 -11.13
CA ARG A 163 -6.20 -16.04 -12.58
C ARG A 163 -5.29 -16.95 -13.41
N ALA A 164 -4.08 -17.23 -12.93
CA ALA A 164 -3.14 -18.17 -13.54
C ALA A 164 -3.35 -19.62 -13.07
N GLY A 165 -4.40 -19.88 -12.28
CA GLY A 165 -4.74 -21.23 -11.78
C GLY A 165 -4.11 -21.60 -10.43
N PHE A 166 -3.32 -20.73 -9.82
CA PHE A 166 -2.76 -20.97 -8.49
C PHE A 166 -3.77 -20.65 -7.38
N ARG A 167 -3.76 -21.45 -6.33
CA ARG A 167 -4.57 -21.22 -5.13
C ARG A 167 -3.68 -20.74 -3.99
N ALA A 168 -4.25 -19.93 -3.10
CA ALA A 168 -3.57 -19.57 -1.85
C ALA A 168 -3.23 -20.86 -1.08
N GLY A 169 -1.95 -21.05 -0.76
CA GLY A 169 -1.45 -22.30 -0.15
C GLY A 169 -0.73 -23.24 -1.11
N ASP A 170 -0.84 -23.07 -2.44
CA ASP A 170 -0.01 -23.81 -3.39
C ASP A 170 1.46 -23.42 -3.18
N VAL A 171 2.31 -24.45 -3.10
CA VAL A 171 3.76 -24.24 -3.03
C VAL A 171 4.31 -24.18 -4.44
N PRO A 172 4.89 -23.05 -4.89
CA PRO A 172 5.55 -23.02 -6.19
C PRO A 172 6.69 -24.03 -6.23
N GLY A 173 6.66 -24.98 -7.15
CA GLY A 173 7.82 -25.82 -7.46
C GLY A 173 7.87 -27.19 -6.79
N ARG A 174 6.77 -27.93 -6.77
CA ARG A 174 6.80 -29.41 -6.70
C ARG A 174 6.07 -30.00 -7.89
#